data_56eeb2f336eb02d4a3d547772a88659f
#
_entry.id   56eeb2f336eb02d4a3d547772a88659f
#
_cell.length_a   1.000
_cell.length_b   1.000
_cell.length_c   1.000
_cell.angle_alpha   90.00
_cell.angle_beta   90.00
_cell.angle_gamma   90.00
#
_symmetry.space_group_name_H-M   'P 1'
#
loop_
_entity.id
_entity.type
_entity.pdbx_description
1 polymer ?
#
loop_
_entity_poly.entity_id
_entity_poly.type
_entity_poly.pdbx_seq_one_letter_code
_entity_poly.pdbx_strand_id
1 'polypeptide(L)'
;MKKILLSLSISILIIATVFTIGCGGNVEKPKSITIWHQMSSEGRVVLDSLAQSWGRQHGYSITVLYKETEELRSAFQIAALAGGGPELVYGPSDQVGPFKTMNLIMPLDDLFDSDFLASFDPIGLVEFEGNLYQIADRIGNHLCLVYNKALVPHPPQTTDELIEIGKKLTSDSDGDGNPDCYGLVWNYTEPYFFVPWLGGFGGWVMNESGEPTLDTQANIDALAFLVYLRDSARIVPRELDYDIADALFKEGKAAMIINGPWSWGGYRNAGIDFALARIPKVSITDKWPVPMVSPKGYSINKNADPAIIPAVVELVKFLISAESQLAYTKILGTIPSNIEARKSDIVADNPIIAASISQMEVGRPMPIVPELRAVWDAMRPPYQAVLGGSMTPQEAAAEMQSLAVKKIAEMNE
;
A
#
# COMPACT_ATOMS: atom_id res chain seq x y z
N MET A 1 -81.88 -2.70 -10.16
CA MET A 1 -80.49 -2.74 -10.59
C MET A 1 -80.31 -1.82 -11.80
N LYS A 2 -80.14 -0.59 -11.59
CA LYS A 2 -79.85 0.52 -12.54
C LYS A 2 -80.05 1.78 -11.70
N LYS A 3 -79.00 2.42 -11.30
CA LYS A 3 -78.85 3.82 -10.77
C LYS A 3 -77.74 3.81 -9.72
N ILE A 4 -76.53 3.76 -10.08
CA ILE A 4 -75.33 4.32 -9.38
C ILE A 4 -74.22 4.31 -10.40
N LEU A 5 -74.23 5.25 -11.35
CA LEU A 5 -73.20 5.52 -12.29
C LEU A 5 -73.45 6.91 -12.94
N LEU A 6 -73.45 7.97 -12.15
CA LEU A 6 -73.40 9.34 -12.65
C LEU A 6 -73.13 10.36 -11.53
N SER A 7 -71.94 10.32 -10.92
CA SER A 7 -71.54 11.46 -10.08
C SER A 7 -70.01 11.42 -9.75
N LEU A 8 -69.17 11.08 -10.74
CA LEU A 8 -67.70 11.15 -10.55
C LEU A 8 -67.01 11.69 -11.81
N SER A 9 -67.49 12.79 -12.36
CA SER A 9 -66.91 13.40 -13.55
C SER A 9 -66.91 14.92 -13.58
N ILE A 10 -67.01 15.62 -12.44
CA ILE A 10 -66.87 17.08 -12.38
C ILE A 10 -66.16 17.47 -11.10
N SER A 11 -64.89 17.16 -10.97
CA SER A 11 -64.00 17.72 -9.94
C SER A 11 -62.51 17.61 -10.26
N ILE A 12 -62.12 17.51 -11.54
CA ILE A 12 -60.71 17.53 -11.98
C ILE A 12 -60.59 18.55 -13.12
N LEU A 13 -60.83 19.79 -12.84
CA LEU A 13 -60.48 20.87 -13.81
C LEU A 13 -60.36 22.26 -13.16
N ILE A 14 -59.86 22.41 -11.96
CA ILE A 14 -59.43 23.73 -11.41
C ILE A 14 -58.25 23.50 -10.44
N ILE A 15 -57.10 22.99 -10.86
CA ILE A 15 -55.80 23.19 -10.20
C ILE A 15 -54.72 23.08 -11.29
N ALA A 16 -54.67 24.01 -12.20
CA ALA A 16 -53.58 24.09 -13.17
C ALA A 16 -53.34 25.53 -13.64
N THR A 17 -53.23 26.46 -12.70
CA THR A 17 -52.70 27.80 -13.05
C THR A 17 -52.35 28.57 -11.79
N VAL A 18 -51.37 28.14 -11.03
CA VAL A 18 -50.52 29.01 -10.18
C VAL A 18 -49.28 28.20 -9.84
N PHE A 19 -48.22 28.36 -10.59
CA PHE A 19 -46.83 28.23 -10.14
C PHE A 19 -45.86 28.30 -11.33
N THR A 20 -45.75 29.46 -11.90
CA THR A 20 -44.61 29.81 -12.74
C THR A 20 -44.05 31.17 -12.32
N ILE A 21 -43.60 31.25 -11.09
CA ILE A 21 -42.58 32.22 -10.66
C ILE A 21 -41.67 31.45 -9.72
N GLY A 22 -40.91 30.50 -10.26
CA GLY A 22 -39.74 29.91 -9.63
C GLY A 22 -38.54 30.54 -10.30
N CYS A 23 -37.81 31.41 -9.63
CA CYS A 23 -36.49 31.83 -10.03
C CYS A 23 -35.66 30.55 -10.30
N GLY A 24 -35.57 30.18 -11.57
CA GLY A 24 -34.60 29.22 -12.05
C GLY A 24 -33.21 29.84 -12.04
N GLY A 25 -32.66 30.07 -10.85
CA GLY A 25 -31.23 30.11 -10.75
C GLY A 25 -30.73 28.72 -11.14
N ASN A 26 -30.05 28.60 -12.28
CA ASN A 26 -29.19 27.46 -12.54
C ASN A 26 -28.21 27.36 -11.37
N VAL A 27 -28.55 26.54 -10.36
CA VAL A 27 -27.57 26.10 -9.39
C VAL A 27 -26.66 25.18 -10.21
N GLU A 28 -25.58 25.74 -10.77
CA GLU A 28 -24.51 24.92 -11.36
C GLU A 28 -24.18 23.83 -10.32
N LYS A 29 -24.34 22.60 -10.73
CA LYS A 29 -23.90 21.50 -9.85
C LYS A 29 -22.44 21.73 -9.52
N PRO A 30 -22.05 21.69 -8.26
CA PRO A 30 -20.65 21.88 -7.90
C PRO A 30 -19.81 20.90 -8.71
N LYS A 31 -18.77 21.42 -9.36
CA LYS A 31 -17.80 20.57 -10.07
C LYS A 31 -17.26 19.55 -9.05
N SER A 32 -17.15 18.30 -9.44
CA SER A 32 -16.74 17.23 -8.54
C SER A 32 -15.41 16.62 -8.96
N ILE A 33 -14.58 16.22 -7.99
CA ILE A 33 -13.36 15.46 -8.19
C ILE A 33 -13.45 14.24 -7.29
N THR A 34 -13.16 13.06 -7.83
CA THR A 34 -13.13 11.79 -7.12
C THR A 34 -11.70 11.30 -6.97
N ILE A 35 -11.34 10.87 -5.78
CA ILE A 35 -10.06 10.25 -5.44
C ILE A 35 -10.31 8.81 -5.00
N TRP A 36 -9.70 7.84 -5.67
CA TRP A 36 -9.62 6.48 -5.16
C TRP A 36 -8.26 6.23 -4.51
N HIS A 37 -8.27 5.63 -3.32
CA HIS A 37 -7.05 5.42 -2.54
C HIS A 37 -7.09 4.11 -1.74
N GLN A 38 -5.90 3.65 -1.35
CA GLN A 38 -5.71 2.45 -0.52
C GLN A 38 -5.02 2.75 0.83
N MET A 39 -5.16 3.98 1.34
CA MET A 39 -4.54 4.38 2.61
C MET A 39 -5.18 3.67 3.80
N SER A 40 -4.38 3.38 4.85
CA SER A 40 -4.87 2.91 6.15
C SER A 40 -5.92 3.86 6.76
N SER A 41 -6.60 3.41 7.81
CA SER A 41 -7.64 4.20 8.49
C SER A 41 -7.15 5.58 8.93
N GLU A 42 -5.94 5.66 9.49
CA GLU A 42 -5.33 6.91 9.95
C GLU A 42 -4.97 7.83 8.77
N GLY A 43 -4.39 7.26 7.71
CA GLY A 43 -4.07 8.01 6.49
C GLY A 43 -5.31 8.53 5.77
N ARG A 44 -6.39 7.74 5.77
CA ARG A 44 -7.69 8.15 5.21
C ARG A 44 -8.25 9.39 5.88
N VAL A 45 -8.20 9.47 7.21
CA VAL A 45 -8.67 10.65 7.96
C VAL A 45 -7.92 11.91 7.55
N VAL A 46 -6.60 11.82 7.38
CA VAL A 46 -5.78 12.95 6.91
C VAL A 46 -6.16 13.35 5.49
N LEU A 47 -6.21 12.37 4.57
CA LEU A 47 -6.58 12.63 3.17
C LEU A 47 -7.95 13.29 3.05
N ASP A 48 -8.95 12.73 3.73
CA ASP A 48 -10.30 13.28 3.68
C ASP A 48 -10.34 14.72 4.22
N SER A 49 -9.71 14.97 5.36
CA SER A 49 -9.63 16.32 5.94
C SER A 49 -8.99 17.35 4.99
N LEU A 50 -7.87 17.00 4.38
CA LEU A 50 -7.16 17.86 3.42
C LEU A 50 -8.00 18.08 2.16
N ALA A 51 -8.52 17.02 1.56
CA ALA A 51 -9.30 17.09 0.33
C ALA A 51 -10.59 17.91 0.50
N GLN A 52 -11.33 17.69 1.60
CA GLN A 52 -12.53 18.47 1.91
C GLN A 52 -12.21 19.95 2.21
N SER A 53 -11.08 20.22 2.87
CA SER A 53 -10.63 21.61 3.10
C SER A 53 -10.36 22.34 1.79
N TRP A 54 -9.62 21.71 0.88
CA TRP A 54 -9.35 22.27 -0.44
C TRP A 54 -10.64 22.47 -1.25
N GLY A 55 -11.53 21.45 -1.24
CA GLY A 55 -12.79 21.51 -1.98
C GLY A 55 -13.67 22.71 -1.56
N ARG A 56 -13.79 22.93 -0.24
CA ARG A 56 -14.54 24.10 0.30
C ARG A 56 -13.95 25.44 -0.14
N GLN A 57 -12.62 25.54 -0.21
CA GLN A 57 -11.93 26.78 -0.60
C GLN A 57 -12.06 27.08 -2.08
N HIS A 58 -12.15 26.06 -2.92
CA HIS A 58 -12.14 26.19 -4.38
C HIS A 58 -13.50 25.94 -5.05
N GLY A 59 -14.56 25.65 -4.26
CA GLY A 59 -15.91 25.43 -4.79
C GLY A 59 -16.10 24.08 -5.48
N TYR A 60 -15.32 23.06 -5.09
CA TYR A 60 -15.42 21.70 -5.60
C TYR A 60 -16.01 20.75 -4.54
N SER A 61 -16.81 19.80 -5.01
CA SER A 61 -17.20 18.64 -4.20
C SER A 61 -16.17 17.56 -4.37
N ILE A 62 -15.50 17.16 -3.27
CA ILE A 62 -14.48 16.10 -3.33
C ILE A 62 -15.06 14.79 -2.77
N THR A 63 -14.95 13.73 -3.54
CA THR A 63 -15.32 12.37 -3.12
C THR A 63 -14.06 11.55 -2.90
N VAL A 64 -13.85 11.05 -1.68
CA VAL A 64 -12.69 10.23 -1.32
C VAL A 64 -13.18 8.82 -1.05
N LEU A 65 -12.74 7.83 -1.87
CA LEU A 65 -13.19 6.44 -1.79
C LEU A 65 -12.01 5.50 -1.52
N TYR A 66 -12.13 4.81 -0.40
CA TYR A 66 -11.19 3.73 -0.05
C TYR A 66 -11.52 2.46 -0.85
N LYS A 67 -10.46 1.81 -1.29
CA LYS A 67 -10.45 0.44 -1.81
C LYS A 67 -9.21 -0.27 -1.29
N GLU A 68 -9.32 -1.56 -1.04
CA GLU A 68 -8.15 -2.39 -0.74
C GLU A 68 -7.18 -2.36 -1.94
N THR A 69 -5.88 -2.65 -1.73
CA THR A 69 -4.83 -2.43 -2.75
C THR A 69 -5.10 -3.16 -4.06
N GLU A 70 -5.45 -4.44 -3.99
CA GLU A 70 -5.72 -5.25 -5.18
C GLU A 70 -7.09 -4.91 -5.80
N GLU A 71 -8.08 -4.59 -4.96
CA GLU A 71 -9.37 -4.09 -5.42
C GLU A 71 -9.22 -2.74 -6.12
N LEU A 72 -8.43 -1.80 -5.57
CA LEU A 72 -8.18 -0.50 -6.18
C LEU A 72 -7.63 -0.67 -7.60
N ARG A 73 -6.60 -1.49 -7.73
CA ARG A 73 -5.94 -1.74 -9.02
C ARG A 73 -6.93 -2.28 -10.05
N SER A 74 -7.63 -3.37 -9.71
CA SER A 74 -8.56 -4.02 -10.65
C SER A 74 -9.78 -3.15 -10.96
N ALA A 75 -10.35 -2.49 -9.96
CA ALA A 75 -11.49 -1.60 -10.16
C ALA A 75 -11.11 -0.37 -11.01
N PHE A 76 -9.92 0.21 -10.80
CA PHE A 76 -9.45 1.32 -11.61
C PHE A 76 -9.22 0.90 -13.07
N GLN A 77 -8.59 -0.26 -13.30
CA GLN A 77 -8.42 -0.81 -14.64
C GLN A 77 -9.76 -0.96 -15.37
N ILE A 78 -10.73 -1.61 -14.74
CA ILE A 78 -12.06 -1.82 -15.34
C ILE A 78 -12.75 -0.48 -15.63
N ALA A 79 -12.78 0.44 -14.68
CA ALA A 79 -13.46 1.72 -14.83
C ALA A 79 -12.80 2.61 -15.90
N ALA A 80 -11.46 2.68 -15.91
CA ALA A 80 -10.72 3.51 -16.85
C ALA A 80 -10.76 2.93 -18.28
N LEU A 81 -10.71 1.60 -18.45
CA LEU A 81 -10.93 0.96 -19.76
C LEU A 81 -12.33 1.21 -20.30
N ALA A 82 -13.34 1.34 -19.43
CA ALA A 82 -14.70 1.71 -19.80
C ALA A 82 -14.89 3.22 -20.07
N GLY A 83 -13.82 4.03 -20.01
CA GLY A 83 -13.86 5.47 -20.27
C GLY A 83 -14.30 6.32 -19.08
N GLY A 84 -14.30 5.76 -17.85
CA GLY A 84 -14.71 6.42 -16.61
C GLY A 84 -13.67 6.29 -15.49
N GLY A 85 -14.14 6.25 -14.26
CA GLY A 85 -13.31 6.12 -13.07
C GLY A 85 -13.10 7.44 -12.31
N PRO A 86 -12.25 7.45 -11.27
CA PRO A 86 -11.89 8.66 -10.51
C PRO A 86 -10.98 9.56 -11.33
N GLU A 87 -10.91 10.84 -11.00
CA GLU A 87 -9.93 11.77 -11.57
C GLU A 87 -8.52 11.48 -11.07
N LEU A 88 -8.40 11.08 -9.79
CA LEU A 88 -7.14 10.75 -9.13
C LEU A 88 -7.15 9.33 -8.60
N VAL A 89 -6.06 8.60 -8.81
CA VAL A 89 -5.78 7.33 -8.16
C VAL A 89 -4.50 7.46 -7.33
N TYR A 90 -4.57 7.01 -6.07
CA TYR A 90 -3.44 7.01 -5.14
C TYR A 90 -3.01 5.58 -4.82
N GLY A 91 -1.77 5.26 -5.14
CA GLY A 91 -1.23 3.91 -4.92
C GLY A 91 0.29 3.84 -4.93
N PRO A 92 0.86 2.64 -4.75
CA PRO A 92 2.30 2.41 -4.87
C PRO A 92 2.77 2.46 -6.32
N SER A 93 4.06 2.72 -6.50
CA SER A 93 4.68 2.98 -7.81
C SER A 93 4.62 1.82 -8.80
N ASP A 94 4.53 0.57 -8.34
CA ASP A 94 4.43 -0.61 -9.19
C ASP A 94 3.14 -0.68 -10.03
N GLN A 95 2.14 0.13 -9.69
CA GLN A 95 0.91 0.25 -10.48
C GLN A 95 1.10 1.13 -11.73
N VAL A 96 2.14 1.97 -11.77
CA VAL A 96 2.35 2.94 -12.86
C VAL A 96 2.61 2.24 -14.19
N GLY A 97 3.51 1.28 -14.24
CA GLY A 97 3.82 0.54 -15.47
C GLY A 97 2.59 -0.13 -16.11
N PRO A 98 1.86 -0.98 -15.36
CA PRO A 98 0.60 -1.56 -15.85
C PRO A 98 -0.44 -0.53 -16.31
N PHE A 99 -0.66 0.53 -15.53
CA PHE A 99 -1.65 1.56 -15.90
C PHE A 99 -1.25 2.33 -17.15
N LYS A 100 0.04 2.66 -17.30
CA LYS A 100 0.55 3.34 -18.49
C LYS A 100 0.48 2.44 -19.72
N THR A 101 0.89 1.18 -19.61
CA THR A 101 0.85 0.23 -20.73
C THR A 101 -0.57 0.05 -21.26
N MET A 102 -1.58 0.03 -20.38
CA MET A 102 -2.99 0.02 -20.75
C MET A 102 -3.56 1.41 -21.10
N ASN A 103 -2.72 2.47 -21.07
CA ASN A 103 -3.11 3.85 -21.39
C ASN A 103 -4.24 4.40 -20.51
N LEU A 104 -4.19 4.11 -19.20
CA LEU A 104 -5.22 4.51 -18.23
C LEU A 104 -4.88 5.79 -17.45
N ILE A 105 -3.60 6.16 -17.40
CA ILE A 105 -3.11 7.38 -16.73
C ILE A 105 -2.40 8.28 -17.73
N MET A 106 -2.46 9.60 -17.50
CA MET A 106 -1.82 10.57 -18.38
C MET A 106 -0.42 10.94 -17.92
N PRO A 107 0.48 11.33 -18.85
CA PRO A 107 1.78 11.91 -18.48
C PRO A 107 1.57 13.23 -17.72
N LEU A 108 2.45 13.52 -16.79
CA LEU A 108 2.38 14.68 -15.89
C LEU A 108 3.39 15.78 -16.25
N ASP A 109 4.28 15.52 -17.19
CA ASP A 109 5.44 16.38 -17.53
C ASP A 109 5.03 17.82 -17.89
N ASP A 110 3.96 17.98 -18.66
CA ASP A 110 3.44 19.29 -19.07
C ASP A 110 2.45 19.91 -18.07
N LEU A 111 2.10 19.19 -16.99
CA LEU A 111 1.12 19.64 -16.00
C LEU A 111 1.76 20.30 -14.78
N PHE A 112 3.03 20.00 -14.52
CA PHE A 112 3.77 20.53 -13.38
C PHE A 112 5.05 21.20 -13.86
N ASP A 113 5.33 22.38 -13.34
CA ASP A 113 6.56 23.09 -13.70
C ASP A 113 7.81 22.46 -13.07
N SER A 114 8.96 22.67 -13.71
CA SER A 114 10.23 22.08 -13.29
C SER A 114 10.66 22.49 -11.87
N ASP A 115 10.36 23.73 -11.45
CA ASP A 115 10.73 24.22 -10.14
C ASP A 115 9.90 23.53 -9.05
N PHE A 116 8.61 23.28 -9.33
CA PHE A 116 7.76 22.49 -8.47
C PHE A 116 8.29 21.04 -8.33
N LEU A 117 8.60 20.38 -9.45
CA LEU A 117 9.12 19.01 -9.45
C LEU A 117 10.47 18.90 -8.74
N ALA A 118 11.35 19.91 -8.87
CA ALA A 118 12.64 19.96 -8.18
C ALA A 118 12.51 20.04 -6.64
N SER A 119 11.34 20.33 -6.11
CA SER A 119 11.08 20.31 -4.65
C SER A 119 10.92 18.91 -4.07
N PHE A 120 10.90 17.87 -4.90
CA PHE A 120 10.75 16.47 -4.48
C PHE A 120 12.03 15.68 -4.63
N ASP A 121 12.18 14.66 -3.79
CA ASP A 121 13.20 13.63 -4.00
C ASP A 121 12.95 12.93 -5.35
N PRO A 122 13.98 12.70 -6.17
CA PRO A 122 13.85 11.99 -7.45
C PRO A 122 13.13 10.64 -7.33
N ILE A 123 13.30 9.91 -6.23
CA ILE A 123 12.56 8.65 -5.96
C ILE A 123 11.04 8.88 -5.91
N GLY A 124 10.59 10.07 -5.53
CA GLY A 124 9.16 10.43 -5.47
C GLY A 124 8.56 10.81 -6.82
N LEU A 125 9.37 10.97 -7.85
CA LEU A 125 8.97 11.24 -9.22
C LEU A 125 9.00 9.92 -10.02
N VAL A 126 7.85 9.29 -10.20
CA VAL A 126 7.79 7.96 -10.82
C VAL A 126 7.65 8.10 -12.32
N GLU A 127 8.76 7.88 -13.00
CA GLU A 127 8.87 7.91 -14.47
C GLU A 127 8.77 6.49 -15.04
N PHE A 128 8.12 6.37 -16.18
CA PHE A 128 8.09 5.15 -16.97
C PHE A 128 8.23 5.48 -18.46
N GLU A 129 9.14 4.82 -19.16
CA GLU A 129 9.47 5.09 -20.58
C GLU A 129 9.74 6.58 -20.85
N GLY A 130 10.44 7.26 -19.93
CA GLY A 130 10.90 8.65 -20.09
C GLY A 130 9.86 9.73 -19.86
N ASN A 131 8.68 9.39 -19.30
CA ASN A 131 7.67 10.38 -18.89
C ASN A 131 7.26 10.16 -17.44
N LEU A 132 6.90 11.24 -16.75
CA LEU A 132 6.39 11.24 -15.38
C LEU A 132 4.92 10.83 -15.35
N TYR A 133 4.54 9.86 -14.52
CA TYR A 133 3.15 9.38 -14.39
C TYR A 133 2.60 9.42 -12.96
N GLN A 134 3.47 9.56 -11.96
CA GLN A 134 3.04 9.67 -10.57
C GLN A 134 3.96 10.60 -9.79
N ILE A 135 3.39 11.45 -8.94
CA ILE A 135 4.13 12.26 -7.96
C ILE A 135 3.76 11.77 -6.57
N ALA A 136 4.77 11.36 -5.81
CA ALA A 136 4.58 10.79 -4.48
C ALA A 136 4.45 11.86 -3.40
N ASP A 137 3.62 11.58 -2.39
CA ASP A 137 3.57 12.35 -1.14
C ASP A 137 4.54 11.78 -0.10
N ARG A 138 4.98 10.54 -0.28
CA ARG A 138 5.91 9.82 0.62
C ARG A 138 6.78 8.83 -0.13
N ILE A 139 7.96 8.57 0.44
CA ILE A 139 8.88 7.53 -0.02
C ILE A 139 9.02 6.44 1.04
N GLY A 140 9.63 5.31 0.69
CA GLY A 140 9.94 4.27 1.67
C GLY A 140 8.77 3.42 2.10
N ASN A 141 7.85 3.10 1.20
CA ASN A 141 6.85 2.07 1.44
C ASN A 141 7.56 0.70 1.47
N HIS A 142 8.15 0.35 2.62
CA HIS A 142 9.01 -0.82 2.81
C HIS A 142 8.72 -1.49 4.15
N LEU A 143 9.15 -2.74 4.28
CA LEU A 143 9.01 -3.52 5.51
C LEU A 143 10.18 -3.26 6.45
N CYS A 144 9.88 -3.18 7.76
CA CYS A 144 10.83 -3.12 8.86
C CYS A 144 10.52 -4.19 9.89
N LEU A 145 11.45 -4.48 10.79
CA LEU A 145 11.13 -5.12 12.06
C LEU A 145 10.52 -4.07 12.99
N VAL A 146 9.30 -4.30 13.44
CA VAL A 146 8.64 -3.55 14.51
C VAL A 146 8.65 -4.38 15.76
N TYR A 147 9.09 -3.84 16.88
CA TYR A 147 9.17 -4.58 18.14
C TYR A 147 8.54 -3.81 19.30
N ASN A 148 7.86 -4.53 20.19
CA ASN A 148 7.31 -4.00 21.42
C ASN A 148 8.45 -3.86 22.46
N LYS A 149 8.81 -2.63 22.84
CA LYS A 149 9.92 -2.32 23.74
C LYS A 149 9.74 -2.89 25.15
N ALA A 150 8.49 -3.10 25.56
CA ALA A 150 8.20 -3.73 26.84
C ALA A 150 8.58 -5.22 26.88
N LEU A 151 8.57 -5.90 25.73
CA LEU A 151 8.89 -7.33 25.59
C LEU A 151 10.29 -7.54 25.06
N VAL A 152 10.77 -6.67 24.18
CA VAL A 152 12.06 -6.73 23.48
C VAL A 152 12.84 -5.45 23.77
N PRO A 153 13.64 -5.38 24.85
CA PRO A 153 14.41 -4.18 25.17
C PRO A 153 15.49 -3.83 24.14
N HIS A 154 16.03 -4.85 23.47
CA HIS A 154 17.02 -4.70 22.41
C HIS A 154 16.60 -5.56 21.22
N PRO A 155 16.44 -4.97 20.02
CA PRO A 155 16.03 -5.72 18.84
C PRO A 155 17.14 -6.66 18.37
N PRO A 156 16.80 -7.85 17.84
CA PRO A 156 17.76 -8.80 17.31
C PRO A 156 18.54 -8.18 16.12
N GLN A 157 19.84 -8.43 16.05
CA GLN A 157 20.69 -8.00 14.95
C GLN A 157 20.88 -9.09 13.89
N THR A 158 20.73 -10.35 14.29
CA THR A 158 20.89 -11.54 13.44
C THR A 158 19.68 -12.45 13.57
N THR A 159 19.51 -13.35 12.59
CA THR A 159 18.44 -14.36 12.64
C THR A 159 18.63 -15.34 13.79
N ASP A 160 19.85 -15.59 14.25
CA ASP A 160 20.09 -16.45 15.42
C ASP A 160 19.57 -15.77 16.69
N GLU A 161 19.84 -14.46 16.87
CA GLU A 161 19.29 -13.67 17.97
C GLU A 161 17.76 -13.58 17.88
N LEU A 162 17.20 -13.40 16.67
CA LEU A 162 15.76 -13.41 16.44
C LEU A 162 15.11 -14.72 16.94
N ILE A 163 15.72 -15.86 16.60
CA ILE A 163 15.25 -17.17 17.02
C ILE A 163 15.36 -17.34 18.52
N GLU A 164 16.49 -16.93 19.12
CA GLU A 164 16.70 -17.03 20.55
C GLU A 164 15.68 -16.20 21.35
N ILE A 165 15.49 -14.93 20.96
CA ILE A 165 14.52 -14.02 21.57
C ILE A 165 13.10 -14.55 21.34
N GLY A 166 12.80 -14.97 20.11
CA GLY A 166 11.50 -15.50 19.74
C GLY A 166 11.11 -16.71 20.58
N LYS A 167 12.02 -17.67 20.77
CA LYS A 167 11.79 -18.84 21.63
C LYS A 167 11.53 -18.49 23.10
N LYS A 168 12.19 -17.46 23.64
CA LYS A 168 11.96 -17.00 25.01
C LYS A 168 10.61 -16.32 25.19
N LEU A 169 10.10 -15.68 24.16
CA LEU A 169 8.87 -14.87 24.21
C LEU A 169 7.64 -15.61 23.68
N THR A 170 7.82 -16.73 22.97
CA THR A 170 6.70 -17.57 22.58
C THR A 170 6.29 -18.44 23.76
N SER A 171 5.07 -18.26 24.25
CA SER A 171 4.57 -18.90 25.45
C SER A 171 3.14 -19.38 25.29
N ASP A 172 2.88 -20.55 25.83
CA ASP A 172 1.57 -21.18 26.01
C ASP A 172 1.33 -21.22 27.51
N SER A 173 0.53 -20.30 28.04
CA SER A 173 0.35 -20.12 29.48
C SER A 173 -0.77 -20.97 30.06
N ASP A 174 -1.72 -21.42 29.23
CA ASP A 174 -2.82 -22.29 29.64
C ASP A 174 -2.57 -23.78 29.33
N GLY A 175 -1.52 -24.08 28.54
CA GLY A 175 -1.08 -25.44 28.24
C GLY A 175 -1.96 -26.17 27.23
N ASP A 176 -2.72 -25.45 26.43
CA ASP A 176 -3.63 -26.04 25.41
C ASP A 176 -2.88 -26.47 24.13
N GLY A 177 -1.58 -26.17 24.02
CA GLY A 177 -0.71 -26.49 22.91
C GLY A 177 -0.66 -25.39 21.83
N ASN A 178 -1.40 -24.30 22.01
CA ASN A 178 -1.37 -23.12 21.14
C ASN A 178 -0.77 -21.94 21.92
N PRO A 179 0.31 -21.32 21.44
CA PRO A 179 0.88 -20.18 22.13
C PRO A 179 -0.10 -19.01 22.27
N ASP A 180 -0.16 -18.41 23.47
CA ASP A 180 -0.88 -17.15 23.74
C ASP A 180 -0.11 -15.93 23.28
N CYS A 181 1.23 -16.04 23.21
CA CYS A 181 2.13 -15.01 22.74
C CYS A 181 3.15 -15.61 21.78
N TYR A 182 3.46 -14.89 20.73
CA TYR A 182 4.43 -15.28 19.69
C TYR A 182 5.63 -14.34 19.66
N GLY A 183 6.81 -14.90 19.37
CA GLY A 183 8.03 -14.12 19.20
C GLY A 183 7.99 -13.21 17.99
N LEU A 184 7.44 -13.70 16.87
CA LEU A 184 7.37 -12.97 15.59
C LEU A 184 6.09 -13.28 14.83
N VAL A 185 5.55 -12.28 14.15
CA VAL A 185 4.42 -12.44 13.21
C VAL A 185 4.64 -11.61 11.94
N TRP A 186 3.99 -11.98 10.83
CA TRP A 186 3.89 -11.20 9.59
C TRP A 186 2.78 -11.75 8.70
N ASN A 187 2.44 -11.06 7.63
CA ASN A 187 1.42 -11.53 6.68
C ASN A 187 1.95 -12.67 5.79
N TYR A 188 1.33 -13.86 5.88
CA TYR A 188 1.67 -15.05 5.08
C TYR A 188 0.97 -15.07 3.72
N THR A 189 0.00 -14.20 3.49
CA THR A 189 -0.81 -14.25 2.26
C THR A 189 -0.21 -13.48 1.10
N GLU A 190 0.70 -12.53 1.39
CA GLU A 190 1.28 -11.65 0.39
C GLU A 190 2.79 -11.86 0.20
N PRO A 191 3.26 -12.22 -1.00
CA PRO A 191 4.67 -12.48 -1.27
C PRO A 191 5.57 -11.24 -1.08
N TYR A 192 5.01 -10.03 -1.05
CA TYR A 192 5.72 -8.80 -0.69
C TYR A 192 6.43 -8.94 0.67
N PHE A 193 5.84 -9.64 1.64
CA PHE A 193 6.42 -9.89 2.96
C PHE A 193 7.54 -10.94 2.94
N PHE A 194 7.61 -11.73 1.88
CA PHE A 194 8.69 -12.71 1.67
C PHE A 194 9.95 -12.09 1.04
N VAL A 195 9.79 -11.06 0.20
CA VAL A 195 10.90 -10.47 -0.57
C VAL A 195 12.10 -10.05 0.27
N PRO A 196 11.96 -9.45 1.48
CA PRO A 196 13.12 -9.14 2.31
C PRO A 196 13.98 -10.37 2.59
N TRP A 197 13.38 -11.50 2.94
CA TRP A 197 14.07 -12.74 3.22
C TRP A 197 14.75 -13.30 1.98
N LEU A 198 14.06 -13.33 0.83
CA LEU A 198 14.64 -13.70 -0.45
C LEU A 198 15.95 -12.91 -0.71
N GLY A 199 15.91 -11.59 -0.51
CA GLY A 199 17.09 -10.73 -0.64
C GLY A 199 18.19 -11.05 0.38
N GLY A 200 17.83 -11.39 1.62
CA GLY A 200 18.75 -11.80 2.67
C GLY A 200 19.47 -13.12 2.36
N PHE A 201 18.84 -14.00 1.60
CA PHE A 201 19.48 -15.21 1.06
C PHE A 201 20.22 -14.97 -0.27
N GLY A 202 20.17 -13.74 -0.81
CA GLY A 202 20.91 -13.33 -2.01
C GLY A 202 20.14 -13.45 -3.32
N GLY A 203 18.83 -13.73 -3.26
CA GLY A 203 17.94 -13.76 -4.40
C GLY A 203 17.24 -12.42 -4.67
N TRP A 204 16.49 -12.36 -5.75
CA TRP A 204 15.59 -11.27 -6.09
C TRP A 204 14.47 -11.79 -6.98
N VAL A 205 13.38 -11.02 -7.13
CA VAL A 205 12.18 -11.50 -7.85
C VAL A 205 12.34 -11.53 -9.36
N MET A 206 13.17 -10.63 -9.92
CA MET A 206 13.45 -10.53 -11.36
C MET A 206 14.79 -9.85 -11.61
N ASN A 207 15.33 -10.06 -12.79
CA ASN A 207 16.55 -9.36 -13.25
C ASN A 207 16.24 -7.97 -13.83
N GLU A 208 17.26 -7.24 -14.27
CA GLU A 208 17.13 -5.90 -14.87
C GLU A 208 16.37 -5.91 -16.21
N SER A 209 16.29 -7.04 -16.87
CA SER A 209 15.53 -7.22 -18.13
C SER A 209 14.06 -7.55 -17.89
N GLY A 210 13.59 -7.58 -16.61
CA GLY A 210 12.22 -7.93 -16.27
C GLY A 210 11.92 -9.43 -16.24
N GLU A 211 12.94 -10.29 -16.42
CA GLU A 211 12.78 -11.74 -16.40
C GLU A 211 12.72 -12.25 -14.94
N PRO A 212 11.78 -13.14 -14.58
CA PRO A 212 11.69 -13.68 -13.23
C PRO A 212 12.89 -14.56 -12.88
N THR A 213 13.35 -14.47 -11.62
CA THR A 213 14.51 -15.20 -11.08
C THR A 213 14.13 -15.96 -9.81
N LEU A 214 13.07 -16.78 -9.89
CA LEU A 214 12.44 -17.41 -8.74
C LEU A 214 12.85 -18.88 -8.51
N ASP A 215 13.29 -19.62 -9.53
CA ASP A 215 13.82 -20.98 -9.37
C ASP A 215 15.33 -20.93 -9.09
N THR A 216 15.66 -20.52 -7.86
CA THR A 216 17.04 -20.36 -7.40
C THR A 216 17.23 -20.97 -6.02
N GLN A 217 18.48 -21.39 -5.72
CA GLN A 217 18.81 -21.90 -4.38
C GLN A 217 18.51 -20.85 -3.29
N ALA A 218 18.73 -19.56 -3.56
CA ALA A 218 18.40 -18.48 -2.63
C ALA A 218 16.92 -18.43 -2.28
N ASN A 219 16.03 -18.67 -3.25
CA ASN A 219 14.60 -18.71 -3.02
C ASN A 219 14.21 -19.94 -2.20
N ILE A 220 14.77 -21.11 -2.54
CA ILE A 220 14.55 -22.37 -1.81
C ILE A 220 14.97 -22.20 -0.33
N ASP A 221 16.18 -21.67 -0.09
CA ASP A 221 16.73 -21.49 1.25
C ASP A 221 15.92 -20.45 2.06
N ALA A 222 15.46 -19.37 1.42
CA ALA A 222 14.62 -18.37 2.07
C ALA A 222 13.25 -18.96 2.47
N LEU A 223 12.59 -19.72 1.61
CA LEU A 223 11.34 -20.42 1.92
C LEU A 223 11.55 -21.46 3.04
N ALA A 224 12.64 -22.24 2.95
CA ALA A 224 13.00 -23.23 3.97
C ALA A 224 13.24 -22.57 5.35
N PHE A 225 13.84 -21.39 5.37
CA PHE A 225 14.02 -20.62 6.60
C PHE A 225 12.68 -20.21 7.24
N LEU A 226 11.72 -19.75 6.45
CA LEU A 226 10.39 -19.42 6.99
C LEU A 226 9.66 -20.65 7.54
N VAL A 227 9.75 -21.78 6.85
CA VAL A 227 9.24 -23.08 7.35
C VAL A 227 9.93 -23.46 8.65
N TYR A 228 11.26 -23.29 8.74
CA TYR A 228 12.01 -23.54 9.98
C TYR A 228 11.53 -22.67 11.16
N LEU A 229 11.25 -21.37 10.94
CA LEU A 229 10.72 -20.49 11.98
C LEU A 229 9.37 -20.99 12.51
N ARG A 230 8.52 -21.55 11.63
CA ARG A 230 7.19 -22.06 11.96
C ARG A 230 7.26 -23.44 12.65
N ASP A 231 7.93 -24.40 12.05
CA ASP A 231 7.81 -25.83 12.44
C ASP A 231 8.85 -26.27 13.47
N SER A 232 10.08 -25.73 13.36
CA SER A 232 11.21 -26.15 14.22
C SER A 232 11.47 -25.15 15.35
N ALA A 233 11.63 -23.87 15.01
CA ALA A 233 11.82 -22.82 16.01
C ALA A 233 10.53 -22.52 16.77
N ARG A 234 9.37 -22.66 16.12
CA ARG A 234 8.02 -22.47 16.66
C ARG A 234 7.81 -21.09 17.30
N ILE A 235 8.41 -20.06 16.70
CA ILE A 235 8.31 -18.67 17.18
C ILE A 235 7.22 -17.87 16.46
N VAL A 236 6.58 -18.48 15.49
CA VAL A 236 5.52 -17.87 14.66
C VAL A 236 4.30 -18.78 14.62
N PRO A 237 3.07 -18.25 14.44
CA PRO A 237 1.86 -19.06 14.26
C PRO A 237 1.94 -19.97 13.03
N ARG A 238 1.11 -21.00 13.03
CA ARG A 238 1.02 -21.91 11.86
C ARG A 238 0.29 -21.28 10.69
N GLU A 239 -0.71 -20.46 10.96
CA GLU A 239 -1.52 -19.76 9.97
C GLU A 239 -1.63 -18.28 10.35
N LEU A 240 -1.40 -17.41 9.39
CA LEU A 240 -1.50 -15.97 9.56
C LEU A 240 -1.94 -15.32 8.26
N ASP A 241 -2.81 -14.35 8.40
CA ASP A 241 -3.04 -13.31 7.40
C ASP A 241 -2.60 -11.93 7.95
N TYR A 242 -2.85 -10.89 7.19
CA TYR A 242 -2.51 -9.53 7.61
C TYR A 242 -3.25 -9.11 8.87
N ASP A 243 -4.56 -9.34 8.93
CA ASP A 243 -5.43 -8.84 10.00
C ASP A 243 -5.13 -9.54 11.33
N ILE A 244 -4.90 -10.87 11.29
CA ILE A 244 -4.51 -11.65 12.46
C ILE A 244 -3.14 -11.23 12.97
N ALA A 245 -2.15 -11.07 12.09
CA ALA A 245 -0.81 -10.64 12.49
C ALA A 245 -0.82 -9.24 13.13
N ASP A 246 -1.54 -8.31 12.52
CA ASP A 246 -1.69 -6.93 12.99
C ASP A 246 -2.41 -6.86 14.35
N ALA A 247 -3.48 -7.66 14.52
CA ALA A 247 -4.21 -7.77 15.77
C ALA A 247 -3.36 -8.35 16.89
N LEU A 248 -2.62 -9.44 16.66
CA LEU A 248 -1.73 -10.04 17.64
C LEU A 248 -0.69 -9.05 18.18
N PHE A 249 -0.11 -8.23 17.29
CA PHE A 249 0.83 -7.20 17.73
C PHE A 249 0.15 -6.07 18.50
N LYS A 250 -1.00 -5.56 18.05
CA LYS A 250 -1.79 -4.52 18.73
C LYS A 250 -2.28 -4.95 20.11
N GLU A 251 -2.55 -6.24 20.30
CA GLU A 251 -2.98 -6.82 21.58
C GLU A 251 -1.80 -7.18 22.51
N GLY A 252 -0.55 -6.96 22.07
CA GLY A 252 0.64 -7.35 22.84
C GLY A 252 0.89 -8.87 22.89
N LYS A 253 0.19 -9.64 22.04
CA LYS A 253 0.33 -11.09 21.88
C LYS A 253 1.41 -11.51 20.88
N ALA A 254 2.06 -10.55 20.26
CA ALA A 254 3.27 -10.75 19.45
C ALA A 254 4.34 -9.77 19.91
N ALA A 255 5.55 -10.27 20.14
CA ALA A 255 6.67 -9.46 20.61
C ALA A 255 7.27 -8.60 19.46
N MET A 256 7.27 -9.15 18.26
CA MET A 256 7.78 -8.54 17.04
C MET A 256 6.84 -8.78 15.86
N ILE A 257 6.82 -7.83 14.93
CA ILE A 257 6.09 -7.98 13.65
C ILE A 257 6.94 -7.41 12.52
N ILE A 258 6.92 -8.07 11.36
CA ILE A 258 7.43 -7.46 10.12
C ILE A 258 6.26 -6.75 9.45
N ASN A 259 6.30 -5.42 9.39
CA ASN A 259 5.26 -4.60 8.79
C ASN A 259 5.83 -3.26 8.29
N GLY A 260 4.99 -2.46 7.63
CA GLY A 260 5.40 -1.22 6.99
C GLY A 260 4.76 0.04 7.59
N PRO A 261 5.08 1.22 7.02
CA PRO A 261 4.66 2.53 7.56
C PRO A 261 3.13 2.72 7.66
N TRP A 262 2.37 1.94 6.92
CA TRP A 262 0.90 1.99 6.96
C TRP A 262 0.31 1.50 8.29
N SER A 263 1.05 0.75 9.10
CA SER A 263 0.58 0.13 10.34
C SER A 263 1.00 0.89 11.62
N TRP A 264 2.05 1.71 11.57
CA TRP A 264 2.65 2.31 12.78
C TRP A 264 1.71 3.25 13.52
N GLY A 265 0.84 3.96 12.81
CA GLY A 265 -0.21 4.77 13.42
C GLY A 265 -1.16 3.94 14.27
N GLY A 266 -1.58 2.78 13.74
CA GLY A 266 -2.44 1.82 14.44
C GLY A 266 -1.81 1.26 15.73
N TYR A 267 -0.52 0.95 15.71
CA TYR A 267 0.20 0.48 16.90
C TYR A 267 0.28 1.54 18.00
N ARG A 268 0.53 2.79 17.61
CA ARG A 268 0.52 3.92 18.55
C ARG A 268 -0.86 4.12 19.18
N ASN A 269 -1.92 4.05 18.35
CA ASN A 269 -3.30 4.17 18.82
C ASN A 269 -3.72 3.03 19.74
N ALA A 270 -3.17 1.83 19.54
CA ALA A 270 -3.35 0.68 20.42
C ALA A 270 -2.55 0.79 21.75
N GLY A 271 -1.73 1.84 21.90
CA GLY A 271 -0.95 2.06 23.13
C GLY A 271 0.32 1.21 23.20
N ILE A 272 0.78 0.61 22.10
CA ILE A 272 2.02 -0.16 22.09
C ILE A 272 3.23 0.79 22.09
N ASP A 273 4.10 0.68 23.05
CA ASP A 273 5.43 1.32 23.05
C ASP A 273 6.36 0.52 22.13
N PHE A 274 6.38 0.88 20.87
CA PHE A 274 7.16 0.19 19.85
C PHE A 274 8.33 1.01 19.35
N ALA A 275 9.29 0.33 18.75
CA ALA A 275 10.31 0.95 17.92
C ALA A 275 10.55 0.10 16.66
N LEU A 276 11.33 0.65 15.75
CA LEU A 276 11.73 0.00 14.51
C LEU A 276 13.18 -0.40 14.55
N ALA A 277 13.51 -1.48 13.86
CA ALA A 277 14.86 -1.90 13.55
C ALA A 277 14.95 -2.45 12.13
N ARG A 278 16.16 -2.61 11.62
CA ARG A 278 16.39 -3.44 10.43
C ARG A 278 15.85 -4.85 10.68
N ILE A 279 15.27 -5.47 9.66
CA ILE A 279 15.01 -6.91 9.69
C ILE A 279 16.35 -7.60 9.90
N PRO A 280 16.47 -8.54 10.87
CA PRO A 280 17.75 -9.08 11.29
C PRO A 280 18.55 -9.71 10.17
N LYS A 281 19.86 -9.49 10.18
CA LYS A 281 20.82 -10.05 9.23
C LYS A 281 20.74 -11.57 9.24
N VAL A 282 20.66 -12.18 8.06
CA VAL A 282 20.61 -13.65 7.92
C VAL A 282 21.96 -14.23 8.32
N SER A 283 22.04 -14.94 9.44
CA SER A 283 23.29 -15.43 10.02
C SER A 283 24.12 -16.30 9.05
N ILE A 284 23.44 -17.18 8.30
CA ILE A 284 24.10 -18.12 7.38
C ILE A 284 24.73 -17.45 6.15
N THR A 285 24.16 -16.32 5.69
CA THR A 285 24.63 -15.62 4.48
C THR A 285 25.41 -14.37 4.80
N ASP A 286 25.36 -13.89 6.04
CA ASP A 286 25.88 -12.59 6.49
C ASP A 286 25.32 -11.40 5.69
N LYS A 287 24.09 -11.51 5.14
CA LYS A 287 23.40 -10.47 4.34
C LYS A 287 22.23 -9.90 5.11
N TRP A 288 21.98 -8.61 4.89
CA TRP A 288 20.73 -7.98 5.33
C TRP A 288 19.56 -8.46 4.47
N PRO A 289 18.39 -8.72 5.06
CA PRO A 289 17.14 -8.80 4.31
C PRO A 289 16.90 -7.51 3.52
N VAL A 290 16.46 -7.67 2.26
CA VAL A 290 16.38 -6.58 1.28
C VAL A 290 14.92 -6.29 0.96
N PRO A 291 14.25 -5.37 1.67
CA PRO A 291 12.87 -5.01 1.33
C PRO A 291 12.81 -4.24 0.01
N MET A 292 11.70 -4.36 -0.68
CA MET A 292 11.37 -3.42 -1.74
C MET A 292 11.07 -2.05 -1.16
N VAL A 293 11.59 -1.02 -1.81
CA VAL A 293 11.37 0.39 -1.47
C VAL A 293 10.60 1.04 -2.62
N SER A 294 9.43 1.61 -2.32
CA SER A 294 8.63 2.29 -3.33
C SER A 294 8.05 3.59 -2.80
N PRO A 295 7.91 4.61 -3.65
CA PRO A 295 7.07 5.76 -3.34
C PRO A 295 5.59 5.40 -3.45
N LYS A 296 4.75 6.20 -2.77
CA LYS A 296 3.28 6.20 -2.96
C LYS A 296 2.84 7.60 -3.35
N GLY A 297 1.97 7.67 -4.33
CA GLY A 297 1.59 8.98 -4.86
C GLY A 297 0.34 8.97 -5.72
N TYR A 298 0.11 10.10 -6.36
CA TYR A 298 -1.05 10.39 -7.18
C TYR A 298 -0.72 10.27 -8.66
N SER A 299 -1.58 9.55 -9.38
CA SER A 299 -1.64 9.54 -10.84
C SER A 299 -2.99 10.11 -11.29
N ILE A 300 -3.00 10.81 -12.44
CA ILE A 300 -4.22 11.39 -13.02
C ILE A 300 -4.78 10.42 -14.06
N ASN A 301 -6.08 10.11 -13.93
CA ASN A 301 -6.79 9.28 -14.90
C ASN A 301 -6.83 9.97 -16.26
N LYS A 302 -6.49 9.24 -17.32
CA LYS A 302 -6.53 9.76 -18.69
C LYS A 302 -7.93 10.18 -19.14
N ASN A 303 -8.98 9.59 -18.57
CA ASN A 303 -10.38 9.91 -18.88
C ASN A 303 -10.95 11.07 -18.04
N ALA A 304 -10.14 11.72 -17.21
CA ALA A 304 -10.60 12.90 -16.46
C ALA A 304 -11.03 14.00 -17.45
N ASP A 305 -12.12 14.69 -17.11
CA ASP A 305 -12.65 15.78 -17.97
C ASP A 305 -11.58 16.87 -18.15
N PRO A 306 -11.16 17.17 -19.39
CA PRO A 306 -10.17 18.21 -19.65
C PRO A 306 -10.50 19.58 -19.03
N ALA A 307 -11.79 19.89 -18.84
CA ALA A 307 -12.24 21.15 -18.25
C ALA A 307 -11.88 21.30 -16.77
N ILE A 308 -11.64 20.18 -16.05
CA ILE A 308 -11.30 20.19 -14.62
C ILE A 308 -9.84 19.82 -14.35
N ILE A 309 -9.06 19.40 -15.35
CA ILE A 309 -7.63 19.05 -15.17
C ILE A 309 -6.86 20.15 -14.43
N PRO A 310 -7.01 21.45 -14.73
CA PRO A 310 -6.29 22.49 -13.96
C PRO A 310 -6.60 22.43 -12.45
N ALA A 311 -7.85 22.15 -12.08
CA ALA A 311 -8.24 22.04 -10.67
C ALA A 311 -7.71 20.73 -10.05
N VAL A 312 -7.66 19.64 -10.81
CA VAL A 312 -7.07 18.36 -10.37
C VAL A 312 -5.57 18.55 -10.08
N VAL A 313 -4.85 19.27 -10.95
CA VAL A 313 -3.43 19.59 -10.75
C VAL A 313 -3.21 20.44 -9.48
N GLU A 314 -4.04 21.47 -9.27
CA GLU A 314 -3.95 22.30 -8.06
C GLU A 314 -4.29 21.49 -6.79
N LEU A 315 -5.25 20.57 -6.86
CA LEU A 315 -5.53 19.65 -5.76
C LEU A 315 -4.33 18.74 -5.48
N VAL A 316 -3.71 18.17 -6.50
CA VAL A 316 -2.49 17.36 -6.33
C VAL A 316 -1.39 18.18 -5.68
N LYS A 317 -1.08 19.39 -6.18
CA LYS A 317 -0.08 20.29 -5.58
C LYS A 317 -0.34 20.53 -4.11
N PHE A 318 -1.60 20.75 -3.71
CA PHE A 318 -1.99 20.93 -2.33
C PHE A 318 -1.76 19.64 -1.50
N LEU A 319 -2.23 18.49 -2.00
CA LEU A 319 -2.14 17.21 -1.27
C LEU A 319 -0.69 16.74 -1.08
N ILE A 320 0.23 17.12 -1.98
CA ILE A 320 1.66 16.78 -1.90
C ILE A 320 2.53 17.96 -1.44
N SER A 321 1.95 19.04 -0.95
CA SER A 321 2.70 20.16 -0.36
C SER A 321 3.49 19.70 0.87
N ALA A 322 4.52 20.44 1.26
CA ALA A 322 5.30 20.16 2.46
C ALA A 322 4.41 20.07 3.71
N GLU A 323 3.45 20.98 3.86
CA GLU A 323 2.51 21.01 4.98
C GLU A 323 1.63 19.76 5.02
N SER A 324 1.05 19.37 3.88
CA SER A 324 0.21 18.17 3.77
C SER A 324 1.01 16.89 4.07
N GLN A 325 2.23 16.80 3.57
CA GLN A 325 3.11 15.65 3.86
C GLN A 325 3.49 15.57 5.34
N LEU A 326 3.76 16.71 6.00
CA LEU A 326 4.01 16.74 7.44
C LEU A 326 2.79 16.36 8.27
N ALA A 327 1.56 16.63 7.80
CA ALA A 327 0.36 16.16 8.45
C ALA A 327 0.30 14.61 8.47
N TYR A 328 0.64 13.95 7.36
CA TYR A 328 0.79 12.49 7.33
C TYR A 328 1.94 12.00 8.21
N THR A 329 3.09 12.65 8.16
CA THR A 329 4.27 12.28 8.94
C THR A 329 3.99 12.25 10.44
N LYS A 330 3.28 13.26 10.97
CA LYS A 330 2.90 13.33 12.39
C LYS A 330 2.09 12.13 12.85
N ILE A 331 1.22 11.61 11.99
CA ILE A 331 0.28 10.54 12.34
C ILE A 331 0.87 9.17 12.02
N LEU A 332 1.47 9.01 10.84
CA LEU A 332 1.92 7.73 10.33
C LEU A 332 3.42 7.48 10.57
N GLY A 333 4.24 8.52 10.73
CA GLY A 333 5.70 8.39 10.77
C GLY A 333 6.31 8.11 9.38
N THR A 334 5.62 8.52 8.31
CA THR A 334 6.09 8.34 6.92
C THR A 334 7.19 9.35 6.57
N ILE A 335 8.04 8.98 5.62
CA ILE A 335 9.12 9.82 5.11
C ILE A 335 8.54 10.69 3.98
N PRO A 336 8.51 12.03 4.12
CA PRO A 336 8.05 12.91 3.06
C PRO A 336 8.90 12.76 1.78
N SER A 337 8.28 12.85 0.62
CA SER A 337 8.99 13.01 -0.66
C SER A 337 9.48 14.44 -0.88
N ASN A 338 8.79 15.43 -0.33
CA ASN A 338 9.16 16.84 -0.41
C ASN A 338 10.42 17.13 0.41
N ILE A 339 11.42 17.77 -0.22
CA ILE A 339 12.74 18.04 0.36
C ILE A 339 12.65 19.02 1.54
N GLU A 340 11.80 20.05 1.47
CA GLU A 340 11.63 21.00 2.57
C GLU A 340 10.92 20.35 3.77
N ALA A 341 9.93 19.50 3.53
CA ALA A 341 9.26 18.78 4.61
C ALA A 341 10.25 17.91 5.40
N ARG A 342 11.28 17.34 4.76
CA ARG A 342 12.29 16.52 5.44
C ARG A 342 13.20 17.31 6.37
N LYS A 343 13.35 18.61 6.18
CA LYS A 343 14.16 19.49 7.04
C LYS A 343 13.45 19.86 8.35
N SER A 344 12.17 19.55 8.46
CA SER A 344 11.38 19.82 9.67
C SER A 344 11.85 18.97 10.85
N ASP A 345 11.85 19.53 12.05
CA ASP A 345 12.11 18.82 13.32
C ASP A 345 11.18 17.60 13.50
N ILE A 346 9.98 17.65 12.95
CA ILE A 346 9.02 16.51 12.94
C ILE A 346 9.62 15.27 12.29
N VAL A 347 10.48 15.46 11.30
CA VAL A 347 11.17 14.39 10.57
C VAL A 347 12.55 14.13 11.20
N ALA A 348 13.33 15.18 11.42
CA ALA A 348 14.72 15.09 11.84
C ALA A 348 14.88 14.44 13.24
N ASP A 349 13.99 14.76 14.17
CA ASP A 349 14.03 14.29 15.56
C ASP A 349 13.20 12.99 15.78
N ASN A 350 12.62 12.42 14.73
CA ASN A 350 11.73 11.28 14.86
C ASN A 350 12.50 9.93 14.77
N PRO A 351 12.63 9.19 15.89
CA PRO A 351 13.39 7.94 15.91
C PRO A 351 12.78 6.84 15.03
N ILE A 352 11.46 6.87 14.80
CA ILE A 352 10.77 5.95 13.89
C ILE A 352 11.22 6.22 12.45
N ILE A 353 11.29 7.48 12.05
CA ILE A 353 11.73 7.86 10.70
C ILE A 353 13.22 7.51 10.53
N ALA A 354 14.06 7.81 11.51
CA ALA A 354 15.49 7.49 11.46
C ALA A 354 15.72 5.97 11.28
N ALA A 355 15.02 5.14 12.05
CA ALA A 355 15.09 3.69 11.93
C ALA A 355 14.53 3.18 10.59
N SER A 356 13.46 3.80 10.09
CA SER A 356 12.88 3.51 8.77
C SER A 356 13.88 3.81 7.64
N ILE A 357 14.55 4.95 7.68
CA ILE A 357 15.61 5.32 6.71
C ILE A 357 16.75 4.30 6.78
N SER A 358 17.17 3.89 7.98
CA SER A 358 18.20 2.87 8.15
C SER A 358 17.85 1.54 7.45
N GLN A 359 16.58 1.11 7.51
CA GLN A 359 16.14 -0.08 6.76
C GLN A 359 16.15 0.16 5.25
N MET A 360 15.78 1.37 4.78
CA MET A 360 15.81 1.71 3.34
C MET A 360 17.20 1.60 2.74
N GLU A 361 18.27 1.92 3.48
CA GLU A 361 19.67 1.86 3.02
C GLU A 361 20.06 0.48 2.51
N VAL A 362 19.44 -0.58 3.03
CA VAL A 362 19.68 -1.97 2.60
C VAL A 362 18.57 -2.49 1.68
N GLY A 363 17.58 -1.66 1.36
CA GLY A 363 16.49 -1.99 0.45
C GLY A 363 16.89 -1.85 -1.02
N ARG A 364 16.02 -2.32 -1.92
CA ARG A 364 16.13 -2.11 -3.37
C ARG A 364 14.86 -1.46 -3.91
N PRO A 365 14.98 -0.60 -4.94
CA PRO A 365 13.80 -0.06 -5.60
C PRO A 365 12.85 -1.17 -6.07
N MET A 366 11.57 -0.98 -5.85
CA MET A 366 10.52 -1.85 -6.40
C MET A 366 10.47 -1.66 -7.91
N PRO A 367 10.54 -2.72 -8.71
CA PRO A 367 10.34 -2.61 -10.15
C PRO A 367 8.97 -2.03 -10.47
N ILE A 368 8.90 -1.18 -11.49
CA ILE A 368 7.65 -0.55 -11.95
C ILE A 368 7.16 -1.12 -13.29
N VAL A 369 7.85 -2.12 -13.81
CA VAL A 369 7.52 -2.80 -15.06
C VAL A 369 6.24 -3.64 -14.92
N PRO A 370 5.43 -3.76 -15.99
CA PRO A 370 4.18 -4.56 -15.97
C PRO A 370 4.40 -6.01 -15.55
N GLU A 371 5.53 -6.60 -15.90
CA GLU A 371 5.92 -7.98 -15.61
C GLU A 371 5.95 -8.26 -14.10
N LEU A 372 6.23 -7.26 -13.24
CA LEU A 372 6.18 -7.44 -11.79
C LEU A 372 4.80 -7.92 -11.33
N ARG A 373 3.72 -7.49 -11.99
CA ARG A 373 2.39 -7.97 -11.68
C ARG A 373 2.25 -9.47 -11.91
N ALA A 374 2.74 -9.97 -13.04
CA ALA A 374 2.75 -11.40 -13.32
C ALA A 374 3.58 -12.18 -12.29
N VAL A 375 4.70 -11.60 -11.84
CA VAL A 375 5.55 -12.18 -10.79
C VAL A 375 4.79 -12.27 -9.46
N TRP A 376 4.09 -11.21 -9.02
CA TRP A 376 3.26 -11.26 -7.80
C TRP A 376 2.20 -12.35 -7.86
N ASP A 377 1.47 -12.43 -8.98
CA ASP A 377 0.42 -13.43 -9.18
C ASP A 377 0.97 -14.86 -9.28
N ALA A 378 2.22 -15.02 -9.71
CA ALA A 378 2.90 -16.29 -9.78
C ALA A 378 3.46 -16.74 -8.41
N MET A 379 3.95 -15.81 -7.61
CA MET A 379 4.55 -16.11 -6.30
C MET A 379 3.49 -16.43 -5.23
N ARG A 380 2.32 -15.78 -5.28
CA ARG A 380 1.33 -15.84 -4.19
C ARG A 380 0.85 -17.27 -3.87
N PRO A 381 0.31 -18.06 -4.81
CA PRO A 381 -0.18 -19.41 -4.48
C PRO A 381 0.89 -20.36 -3.93
N PRO A 382 2.10 -20.51 -4.53
CA PRO A 382 3.13 -21.38 -3.98
C PRO A 382 3.68 -20.89 -2.63
N TYR A 383 3.80 -19.58 -2.42
CA TYR A 383 4.19 -19.01 -1.14
C TYR A 383 3.22 -19.39 -0.02
N GLN A 384 1.91 -19.23 -0.27
CA GLN A 384 0.87 -19.64 0.67
C GLN A 384 0.89 -21.16 0.90
N ALA A 385 1.11 -21.95 -0.16
CA ALA A 385 1.17 -23.41 -0.07
C ALA A 385 2.36 -23.91 0.79
N VAL A 386 3.53 -23.29 0.68
CA VAL A 386 4.69 -23.61 1.54
C VAL A 386 4.39 -23.24 2.99
N LEU A 387 3.87 -22.06 3.25
CA LEU A 387 3.54 -21.63 4.61
C LEU A 387 2.32 -22.37 5.18
N GLY A 388 1.44 -22.89 4.34
CA GLY A 388 0.37 -23.82 4.73
C GLY A 388 0.82 -25.28 4.89
N GLY A 389 2.08 -25.60 4.54
CA GLY A 389 2.64 -26.96 4.67
C GLY A 389 2.20 -27.95 3.61
N SER A 390 1.59 -27.48 2.50
CA SER A 390 1.10 -28.34 1.40
C SER A 390 2.09 -28.44 0.22
N MET A 391 3.19 -27.68 0.26
CA MET A 391 4.23 -27.66 -0.78
C MET A 391 5.61 -27.55 -0.15
N THR A 392 6.61 -28.17 -0.76
CA THR A 392 8.01 -28.03 -0.34
C THR A 392 8.61 -26.71 -0.89
N PRO A 393 9.67 -26.16 -0.26
CA PRO A 393 10.38 -24.99 -0.78
C PRO A 393 10.88 -25.16 -2.22
N GLN A 394 11.35 -26.34 -2.58
CA GLN A 394 11.84 -26.67 -3.93
C GLN A 394 10.71 -26.63 -4.96
N GLU A 395 9.61 -27.31 -4.68
CA GLU A 395 8.42 -27.31 -5.56
C GLU A 395 7.89 -25.89 -5.74
N ALA A 396 7.81 -25.10 -4.66
CA ALA A 396 7.31 -23.74 -4.71
C ALA A 396 8.20 -22.82 -5.55
N ALA A 397 9.53 -22.90 -5.42
CA ALA A 397 10.45 -22.09 -6.21
C ALA A 397 10.31 -22.38 -7.72
N ALA A 398 10.27 -23.66 -8.09
CA ALA A 398 10.08 -24.10 -9.47
C ALA A 398 8.71 -23.68 -10.03
N GLU A 399 7.63 -23.81 -9.22
CA GLU A 399 6.28 -23.42 -9.64
C GLU A 399 6.15 -21.90 -9.78
N MET A 400 6.69 -21.09 -8.83
CA MET A 400 6.76 -19.64 -8.94
C MET A 400 7.41 -19.20 -10.25
N GLN A 401 8.55 -19.79 -10.61
CA GLN A 401 9.26 -19.46 -11.85
C GLN A 401 8.43 -19.84 -13.08
N SER A 402 7.90 -21.05 -13.12
CA SER A 402 7.10 -21.56 -14.24
C SER A 402 5.85 -20.69 -14.46
N LEU A 403 5.12 -20.37 -13.40
CA LEU A 403 3.94 -19.52 -13.46
C LEU A 403 4.29 -18.08 -13.89
N ALA A 404 5.41 -17.52 -13.41
CA ALA A 404 5.83 -16.17 -13.78
C ALA A 404 6.17 -16.08 -15.26
N VAL A 405 6.98 -17.01 -15.79
CA VAL A 405 7.32 -17.09 -17.22
C VAL A 405 6.06 -17.21 -18.08
N LYS A 406 5.13 -18.10 -17.70
CA LYS A 406 3.87 -18.30 -18.43
C LYS A 406 3.02 -17.01 -18.44
N LYS A 407 2.82 -16.39 -17.28
CA LYS A 407 2.00 -15.17 -17.17
C LYS A 407 2.60 -13.98 -17.92
N ILE A 408 3.92 -13.82 -17.91
CA ILE A 408 4.61 -12.79 -18.68
C ILE A 408 4.43 -13.03 -20.19
N ALA A 409 4.52 -14.28 -20.65
CA ALA A 409 4.26 -14.60 -22.04
C ALA A 409 2.83 -14.27 -22.46
N GLU A 410 1.83 -14.60 -21.62
CA GLU A 410 0.40 -14.27 -21.83
C GLU A 410 0.12 -12.76 -21.86
N MET A 411 0.96 -11.91 -21.21
CA MET A 411 0.83 -10.45 -21.26
C MET A 411 1.29 -9.87 -22.61
N ASN A 412 2.13 -10.58 -23.35
CA ASN A 412 2.75 -10.13 -24.58
C ASN A 412 2.02 -10.66 -25.85
N GLU A 413 0.97 -11.49 -25.67
CA GLU A 413 0.07 -11.96 -26.73
C GLU A 413 -1.13 -10.98 -26.93
#